data_e79cb7323dfe8bab2b3f8c79504261d4
#
_entry.id   e79cb7323dfe8bab2b3f8c79504261d4
#
_cell.length_a   1.000
_cell.length_b   1.000
_cell.length_c   1.000
_cell.angle_alpha   90.00
_cell.angle_beta   90.00
_cell.angle_gamma   90.00
#
_symmetry.space_group_name_H-M   'P 1'
#
loop_
_entity.id
_entity.type
_entity.pdbx_description
1 polymer ?
#
loop_
_entity_poly.entity_id
_entity_poly.type
_entity_poly.pdbx_seq_one_letter_code
_entity_poly.pdbx_strand_id
1 'polypeptide(L)'
;MYKLRSGSSPTLTIWDSDARCEISSNSVLLWRQFVENSTNSSMTSIAELVEENGDEVRKKVLGFIFNVGNSITSNEKTNVKISDGFDYYWMTQFHSRPYTQSAELNNLAKVLVLAEVIRANDVQELIVYSGNNNLVTVLKSVARSCGIKIQTQSVKNNSLKVASRSKVKNLSPRLILAVLALMTQMKVSLLLRSKQPVTNNAGQVSFFDYWYRFSDSVTKSREFSSQYWSKLVSDLASTQTNWHHNLVDQHTRSELKSARALLSDFNSHGKQQNFHRHQIIDAKLNLTIVLSTLANYVKVFSKSFLAAKYKPAFTDPNSGVNFWPLLKKEWLNSHRGYECLINCLRFNRFKSILATLPKQRVGFYLIENQPWEMALIHFWRKYQHGELIGVAHSTIRFWDLRLMSDPKRFLPNSTMPRPDKIAVNGSLAKHSLINSGYPIGEIVDVEALMYLHLKDVNSVRPNNRKTKILVATDYLKSATDAQMKLLYELVAKEPNKFEILLKPHWSQSLDDLEIDAEIVSGKKDLASFFDQVDVLYCSAITSAVIDGACAGIPVIQCLDPLSFNLSPLRNSVSIQTVRTTSELADALTNLEVHRPELRADELFNLDSTLSRWHTLIQI
;
A
#
# COMPACT_ATOMS: atom_id res chain seq x y z
N MET A 1 -19.39 -13.27 17.81
CA MET A 1 -18.89 -12.54 16.66
C MET A 1 -19.24 -11.09 16.89
N TYR A 2 -20.00 -10.35 16.26
CA TYR A 2 -20.25 -8.92 16.32
C TYR A 2 -21.02 -8.41 17.58
N LYS A 3 -20.70 -8.91 18.78
CA LYS A 3 -21.36 -8.50 20.02
C LYS A 3 -20.73 -7.25 20.61
N LEU A 4 -21.57 -6.36 21.12
CA LEU A 4 -21.15 -5.19 21.89
C LEU A 4 -20.73 -5.62 23.30
N ARG A 5 -19.74 -4.94 23.89
CA ARG A 5 -19.31 -5.17 25.28
C ARG A 5 -20.43 -4.91 26.28
N SER A 6 -21.32 -3.98 25.96
CA SER A 6 -22.50 -3.64 26.77
C SER A 6 -23.64 -4.66 26.72
N GLY A 7 -23.54 -5.68 25.86
CA GLY A 7 -24.67 -6.54 25.54
C GLY A 7 -25.66 -5.90 24.55
N SER A 8 -26.84 -6.52 24.38
CA SER A 8 -27.90 -6.01 23.50
C SER A 8 -28.49 -4.71 24.03
N SER A 9 -28.59 -3.71 23.16
CA SER A 9 -29.20 -2.41 23.48
C SER A 9 -30.05 -1.93 22.29
N PRO A 10 -31.27 -1.44 22.52
CA PRO A 10 -32.11 -0.94 21.43
C PRO A 10 -31.56 0.33 20.80
N THR A 11 -30.70 1.07 21.49
CA THR A 11 -30.09 2.30 21.00
C THR A 11 -28.57 2.16 20.98
N LEU A 12 -27.93 2.38 19.81
CA LEU A 12 -26.51 2.40 19.63
C LEU A 12 -26.02 3.80 19.26
N THR A 13 -25.09 4.32 20.06
CA THR A 13 -24.45 5.62 19.79
C THR A 13 -23.15 5.40 19.03
N ILE A 14 -22.98 6.05 17.87
CA ILE A 14 -21.74 6.05 17.09
C ILE A 14 -20.99 7.36 17.37
N TRP A 15 -19.74 7.25 17.84
CA TRP A 15 -18.87 8.37 18.13
C TRP A 15 -17.72 8.43 17.12
N ASP A 16 -17.84 9.34 16.12
CA ASP A 16 -16.82 9.58 15.09
C ASP A 16 -16.12 10.93 15.37
N SER A 17 -15.36 10.98 16.46
CA SER A 17 -14.53 12.12 16.84
C SER A 17 -13.21 11.66 17.44
N ASP A 18 -12.17 12.51 17.32
CA ASP A 18 -10.88 12.32 17.99
C ASP A 18 -10.91 12.79 19.46
N ALA A 19 -11.94 13.57 19.84
CA ALA A 19 -12.16 13.97 21.22
C ALA A 19 -12.64 12.79 22.07
N ARG A 20 -12.29 12.82 23.36
CA ARG A 20 -12.78 11.82 24.33
C ARG A 20 -14.31 11.76 24.30
N CYS A 21 -14.86 10.56 24.31
CA CYS A 21 -16.30 10.36 24.37
C CYS A 21 -16.80 10.56 25.81
N GLU A 22 -17.58 11.60 26.04
CA GLU A 22 -18.18 11.94 27.35
C GLU A 22 -19.67 11.54 27.42
N ILE A 23 -20.16 10.80 26.41
CA ILE A 23 -21.57 10.44 26.30
C ILE A 23 -21.89 9.32 27.30
N SER A 24 -22.85 9.57 28.19
CA SER A 24 -23.43 8.58 29.09
C SER A 24 -24.51 7.79 28.35
N SER A 25 -24.14 6.84 27.51
CA SER A 25 -25.04 5.93 26.81
C SER A 25 -24.71 4.51 27.20
N ASN A 26 -25.73 3.64 27.23
CA ASN A 26 -25.55 2.22 27.56
C ASN A 26 -24.74 1.46 26.52
N SER A 27 -24.67 1.95 25.27
CA SER A 27 -23.90 1.33 24.18
C SER A 27 -23.32 2.40 23.27
N VAL A 28 -21.99 2.52 23.28
CA VAL A 28 -21.23 3.43 22.43
C VAL A 28 -20.28 2.66 21.54
N LEU A 29 -20.31 2.94 20.23
CA LEU A 29 -19.37 2.42 19.24
C LEU A 29 -18.41 3.53 18.83
N LEU A 30 -17.15 3.38 19.23
CA LEU A 30 -16.06 4.30 18.89
C LEU A 30 -15.59 4.04 17.46
N TRP A 31 -15.67 5.07 16.59
CA TRP A 31 -15.29 4.95 15.18
C TRP A 31 -13.81 5.19 14.92
N ARG A 32 -13.20 6.08 15.73
CA ARG A 32 -11.84 6.60 15.52
C ARG A 32 -10.90 6.34 16.69
N GLN A 33 -11.33 5.60 17.70
CA GLN A 33 -10.57 5.39 18.93
C GLN A 33 -10.66 3.92 19.33
N PHE A 34 -9.65 3.46 20.06
CA PHE A 34 -9.71 2.24 20.85
C PHE A 34 -10.27 2.55 22.24
N VAL A 35 -10.72 1.53 22.95
CA VAL A 35 -11.21 1.66 24.32
C VAL A 35 -10.03 1.73 25.27
N GLU A 36 -9.85 2.83 26.00
CA GLU A 36 -8.70 3.05 26.90
C GLU A 36 -8.69 2.08 28.10
N ASN A 37 -9.86 1.76 28.63
CA ASN A 37 -10.00 0.86 29.78
C ASN A 37 -10.88 -0.33 29.42
N SER A 38 -10.34 -1.53 29.52
CA SER A 38 -11.09 -2.77 29.27
C SER A 38 -12.29 -2.98 30.21
N THR A 39 -12.30 -2.31 31.36
CA THR A 39 -13.39 -2.32 32.36
C THR A 39 -14.61 -1.50 31.95
N ASN A 40 -14.50 -0.60 30.96
CA ASN A 40 -15.65 0.16 30.48
C ASN A 40 -16.51 -0.69 29.55
N SER A 41 -17.48 -1.38 30.09
CA SER A 41 -18.39 -2.28 29.36
C SER A 41 -19.36 -1.54 28.41
N SER A 42 -19.54 -0.23 28.54
CA SER A 42 -20.47 0.55 27.69
C SER A 42 -19.87 0.91 26.32
N MET A 43 -18.55 0.84 26.15
CA MET A 43 -17.86 1.26 24.94
C MET A 43 -17.26 0.06 24.18
N THR A 44 -17.37 0.09 22.86
CA THR A 44 -16.77 -0.90 21.95
C THR A 44 -16.05 -0.15 20.81
N SER A 45 -14.86 -0.57 20.42
CA SER A 45 -14.19 -0.04 19.24
C SER A 45 -14.59 -0.81 17.99
N ILE A 46 -15.02 -0.10 16.95
CA ILE A 46 -15.33 -0.77 15.67
C ILE A 46 -14.06 -1.28 14.97
N ALA A 47 -12.91 -0.65 15.21
CA ALA A 47 -11.64 -1.11 14.67
C ALA A 47 -11.23 -2.47 15.27
N GLU A 48 -11.51 -2.69 16.57
CA GLU A 48 -11.32 -4.01 17.21
C GLU A 48 -12.23 -5.06 16.58
N LEU A 49 -13.51 -4.76 16.38
CA LEU A 49 -14.46 -5.69 15.75
C LEU A 49 -14.07 -6.04 14.30
N VAL A 50 -13.48 -5.09 13.56
CA VAL A 50 -12.92 -5.34 12.22
C VAL A 50 -11.76 -6.34 12.29
N GLU A 51 -10.84 -6.17 13.25
CA GLU A 51 -9.68 -7.07 13.41
C GLU A 51 -10.08 -8.47 13.92
N GLU A 52 -10.97 -8.56 14.89
CA GLU A 52 -11.47 -9.82 15.45
C GLU A 52 -12.21 -10.68 14.42
N ASN A 53 -12.86 -10.02 13.44
CA ASN A 53 -13.60 -10.69 12.37
C ASN A 53 -12.91 -10.54 11.01
N GLY A 54 -11.58 -10.38 11.00
CA GLY A 54 -10.79 -9.96 9.84
C GLY A 54 -11.03 -10.79 8.59
N ASP A 55 -11.08 -12.12 8.67
CA ASP A 55 -11.27 -13.00 7.50
C ASP A 55 -12.63 -12.79 6.83
N GLU A 56 -13.70 -12.72 7.63
CA GLU A 56 -15.05 -12.48 7.11
C GLU A 56 -15.18 -11.07 6.53
N VAL A 57 -14.65 -10.06 7.23
CA VAL A 57 -14.69 -8.66 6.78
C VAL A 57 -13.90 -8.50 5.48
N ARG A 58 -12.70 -9.07 5.41
CA ARG A 58 -11.88 -9.04 4.19
C ARG A 58 -12.60 -9.67 3.01
N LYS A 59 -13.23 -10.84 3.21
CA LYS A 59 -14.02 -11.52 2.18
C LYS A 59 -15.18 -10.64 1.70
N LYS A 60 -15.91 -9.96 2.59
CA LYS A 60 -16.99 -9.03 2.25
C LYS A 60 -16.48 -7.82 1.45
N VAL A 61 -15.36 -7.22 1.88
CA VAL A 61 -14.72 -6.09 1.20
C VAL A 61 -14.29 -6.48 -0.22
N LEU A 62 -13.60 -7.61 -0.38
CA LEU A 62 -13.15 -8.09 -1.68
C LEU A 62 -14.32 -8.46 -2.60
N GLY A 63 -15.37 -9.09 -2.06
CA GLY A 63 -16.60 -9.39 -2.77
C GLY A 63 -17.31 -8.13 -3.26
N PHE A 64 -17.39 -7.10 -2.42
CA PHE A 64 -17.93 -5.80 -2.83
C PHE A 64 -17.12 -5.18 -3.98
N ILE A 65 -15.79 -5.14 -3.86
CA ILE A 65 -14.90 -4.60 -4.90
C ILE A 65 -15.05 -5.38 -6.22
N PHE A 66 -15.19 -6.70 -6.14
CA PHE A 66 -15.45 -7.53 -7.31
C PHE A 66 -16.79 -7.17 -7.97
N ASN A 67 -17.86 -7.07 -7.18
CA ASN A 67 -19.20 -6.76 -7.69
C ASN A 67 -19.25 -5.38 -8.38
N VAL A 68 -18.59 -4.37 -7.78
CA VAL A 68 -18.47 -3.03 -8.40
C VAL A 68 -17.74 -3.14 -9.74
N GLY A 69 -16.59 -3.82 -9.77
CA GLY A 69 -15.79 -3.98 -10.99
C GLY A 69 -16.57 -4.71 -12.09
N ASN A 70 -17.22 -5.81 -11.75
CA ASN A 70 -18.01 -6.59 -12.69
C ASN A 70 -19.21 -5.77 -13.21
N SER A 71 -19.95 -5.08 -12.34
CA SER A 71 -21.07 -4.23 -12.73
C SER A 71 -20.66 -3.10 -13.69
N ILE A 72 -19.46 -2.55 -13.53
CA ILE A 72 -18.97 -1.46 -14.38
C ILE A 72 -18.46 -1.98 -15.71
N THR A 73 -17.66 -3.03 -15.71
CA THR A 73 -17.02 -3.56 -16.94
C THR A 73 -17.99 -4.32 -17.85
N SER A 74 -19.02 -4.95 -17.29
CA SER A 74 -20.04 -5.66 -18.07
C SER A 74 -21.13 -4.75 -18.66
N ASN A 75 -21.24 -3.50 -18.22
CA ASN A 75 -22.27 -2.57 -18.65
C ASN A 75 -21.71 -1.54 -19.63
N GLU A 76 -22.09 -1.58 -20.90
CA GLU A 76 -21.64 -0.67 -21.95
C GLU A 76 -21.85 0.84 -21.63
N LYS A 77 -22.84 1.18 -20.81
CA LYS A 77 -23.11 2.57 -20.43
C LYS A 77 -22.08 3.11 -19.43
N THR A 78 -21.53 2.25 -18.60
CA THR A 78 -20.54 2.60 -17.55
C THR A 78 -19.12 2.20 -17.93
N ASN A 79 -18.94 1.18 -18.73
CA ASN A 79 -17.64 0.77 -19.20
C ASN A 79 -16.98 1.83 -20.09
N VAL A 80 -15.71 2.11 -19.83
CA VAL A 80 -14.90 3.03 -20.63
C VAL A 80 -13.75 2.26 -21.25
N LYS A 81 -13.97 1.80 -22.48
CA LYS A 81 -12.88 1.22 -23.28
C LYS A 81 -12.07 2.33 -23.92
N ILE A 82 -10.79 2.41 -23.60
CA ILE A 82 -9.82 3.29 -24.26
C ILE A 82 -9.25 2.62 -25.52
N SER A 83 -8.17 3.18 -26.09
CA SER A 83 -7.56 2.57 -27.28
C SER A 83 -7.20 1.10 -27.04
N ASP A 84 -7.11 0.34 -28.13
CA ASP A 84 -6.81 -1.09 -28.10
C ASP A 84 -7.85 -1.97 -27.35
N GLY A 85 -9.07 -1.44 -27.12
CA GLY A 85 -10.16 -2.15 -26.46
C GLY A 85 -9.99 -2.36 -24.95
N PHE A 86 -9.03 -1.67 -24.34
CA PHE A 86 -8.70 -1.83 -22.93
C PHE A 86 -9.74 -1.17 -22.02
N ASP A 87 -10.22 -1.90 -21.02
CA ASP A 87 -11.16 -1.38 -20.02
C ASP A 87 -10.42 -0.50 -19.01
N TYR A 88 -10.67 0.80 -19.08
CA TYR A 88 -9.98 1.80 -18.23
C TYR A 88 -10.21 1.58 -16.73
N TYR A 89 -11.26 0.84 -16.33
CA TYR A 89 -11.52 0.45 -14.96
C TYR A 89 -10.28 -0.11 -14.25
N TRP A 90 -9.49 -0.93 -14.95
CA TRP A 90 -8.28 -1.56 -14.41
C TRP A 90 -7.17 -0.58 -14.04
N MET A 91 -7.23 0.65 -14.52
CA MET A 91 -6.28 1.72 -14.16
C MET A 91 -6.84 2.71 -13.12
N THR A 92 -8.00 2.44 -12.53
CA THR A 92 -8.58 3.32 -11.50
C THR A 92 -7.94 3.07 -10.14
N GLN A 93 -7.90 4.10 -9.30
CA GLN A 93 -7.47 4.00 -7.90
C GLN A 93 -8.32 2.98 -7.12
N PHE A 94 -9.61 2.90 -7.43
CA PHE A 94 -10.50 1.91 -6.83
C PHE A 94 -10.09 0.47 -7.14
N HIS A 95 -9.57 0.17 -8.34
CA HIS A 95 -9.02 -1.14 -8.66
C HIS A 95 -7.65 -1.37 -7.99
N SER A 96 -6.77 -0.38 -8.01
CA SER A 96 -5.41 -0.52 -7.44
C SER A 96 -5.38 -0.63 -5.91
N ARG A 97 -6.41 -0.12 -5.23
CA ARG A 97 -6.59 -0.24 -3.76
C ARG A 97 -5.37 0.14 -2.93
N PRO A 98 -4.77 1.30 -3.18
CA PRO A 98 -3.60 1.71 -2.43
C PRO A 98 -4.00 2.04 -0.98
N TYR A 99 -3.58 1.22 -0.02
CA TYR A 99 -3.88 1.43 1.41
C TYR A 99 -3.33 2.76 1.95
N THR A 100 -2.33 3.31 1.29
CA THR A 100 -1.72 4.60 1.64
C THR A 100 -2.53 5.81 1.22
N GLN A 101 -3.49 5.64 0.31
CA GLN A 101 -4.23 6.74 -0.33
C GLN A 101 -5.74 6.64 -0.14
N SER A 102 -6.25 5.51 0.36
CA SER A 102 -7.68 5.26 0.53
C SER A 102 -8.04 4.93 1.98
N ALA A 103 -8.24 5.97 2.79
CA ALA A 103 -8.88 5.83 4.11
C ALA A 103 -10.33 5.31 4.00
N GLU A 104 -10.96 5.43 2.83
CA GLU A 104 -12.35 5.06 2.64
C GLU A 104 -12.56 3.54 2.57
N LEU A 105 -11.53 2.76 2.24
CA LEU A 105 -11.61 1.28 2.34
C LEU A 105 -11.71 0.82 3.80
N ASN A 106 -11.05 1.51 4.74
CA ASN A 106 -11.20 1.25 6.16
C ASN A 106 -12.61 1.61 6.64
N ASN A 107 -13.14 2.78 6.24
CA ASN A 107 -14.52 3.16 6.52
C ASN A 107 -15.54 2.18 5.91
N LEU A 108 -15.29 1.68 4.70
CA LEU A 108 -16.14 0.66 4.07
C LEU A 108 -16.18 -0.62 4.91
N ALA A 109 -15.03 -1.12 5.37
CA ALA A 109 -14.96 -2.29 6.25
C ALA A 109 -15.73 -2.07 7.55
N LYS A 110 -15.55 -0.91 8.20
CA LYS A 110 -16.27 -0.52 9.42
C LYS A 110 -17.79 -0.47 9.22
N VAL A 111 -18.25 0.07 8.09
CA VAL A 111 -19.69 0.13 7.76
C VAL A 111 -20.26 -1.28 7.55
N LEU A 112 -19.51 -2.18 6.91
CA LEU A 112 -19.93 -3.58 6.74
C LEU A 112 -20.05 -4.29 8.10
N VAL A 113 -19.09 -4.05 9.02
CA VAL A 113 -19.14 -4.55 10.39
C VAL A 113 -20.31 -3.97 11.15
N LEU A 114 -20.57 -2.66 11.04
CA LEU A 114 -21.70 -2.02 11.70
C LEU A 114 -23.05 -2.65 11.32
N ALA A 115 -23.23 -2.99 10.05
CA ALA A 115 -24.46 -3.64 9.60
C ALA A 115 -24.68 -5.01 10.30
N GLU A 116 -23.59 -5.74 10.58
CA GLU A 116 -23.65 -6.99 11.36
C GLU A 116 -23.87 -6.74 12.87
N VAL A 117 -23.22 -5.71 13.42
CA VAL A 117 -23.42 -5.29 14.83
C VAL A 117 -24.90 -4.96 15.08
N ILE A 118 -25.53 -4.20 14.18
CA ILE A 118 -26.94 -3.84 14.30
C ILE A 118 -27.82 -5.11 14.37
N ARG A 119 -27.59 -6.06 13.48
CA ARG A 119 -28.35 -7.33 13.43
C ARG A 119 -28.11 -8.22 14.65
N ALA A 120 -26.85 -8.32 15.07
CA ALA A 120 -26.44 -9.22 16.16
C ALA A 120 -26.85 -8.74 17.56
N ASN A 121 -27.21 -7.46 17.72
CA ASN A 121 -27.54 -6.84 19.00
C ASN A 121 -28.97 -6.24 19.03
N ASP A 122 -29.82 -6.56 18.05
CA ASP A 122 -31.23 -6.11 17.95
C ASP A 122 -31.39 -4.58 18.07
N VAL A 123 -30.45 -3.82 17.50
CA VAL A 123 -30.45 -2.35 17.54
C VAL A 123 -31.66 -1.81 16.76
N GLN A 124 -32.42 -0.89 17.36
CA GLN A 124 -33.61 -0.27 16.76
C GLN A 124 -33.36 1.20 16.38
N GLU A 125 -32.36 1.83 16.98
CA GLU A 125 -32.04 3.22 16.75
C GLU A 125 -30.53 3.47 16.77
N LEU A 126 -30.06 4.30 15.83
CA LEU A 126 -28.70 4.83 15.78
C LEU A 126 -28.70 6.31 16.15
N ILE A 127 -27.80 6.71 17.04
CA ILE A 127 -27.47 8.11 17.31
C ILE A 127 -26.04 8.33 16.82
N VAL A 128 -25.84 9.18 15.81
CA VAL A 128 -24.53 9.35 15.15
C VAL A 128 -23.98 10.74 15.41
N TYR A 129 -22.81 10.80 16.04
CA TYR A 129 -22.01 11.99 16.23
C TYR A 129 -20.85 11.97 15.23
N SER A 130 -20.92 12.77 14.16
CA SER A 130 -19.89 12.79 13.13
C SER A 130 -19.81 14.14 12.42
N GLY A 131 -18.58 14.56 12.09
CA GLY A 131 -18.30 15.68 11.19
C GLY A 131 -18.15 15.25 9.72
N ASN A 132 -18.20 13.95 9.41
CA ASN A 132 -18.04 13.41 8.05
C ASN A 132 -19.39 13.18 7.38
N ASN A 133 -19.83 14.15 6.57
CA ASN A 133 -21.12 14.11 5.87
C ASN A 133 -21.25 12.89 4.91
N ASN A 134 -20.16 12.40 4.34
CA ASN A 134 -20.18 11.23 3.47
C ASN A 134 -20.47 9.96 4.29
N LEU A 135 -19.79 9.81 5.43
CA LEU A 135 -20.04 8.71 6.36
C LEU A 135 -21.48 8.74 6.87
N VAL A 136 -21.96 9.91 7.34
CA VAL A 136 -23.35 10.09 7.79
C VAL A 136 -24.35 9.66 6.70
N THR A 137 -24.08 10.01 5.44
CA THR A 137 -24.97 9.62 4.32
C THR A 137 -25.00 8.11 4.12
N VAL A 138 -23.87 7.42 4.26
CA VAL A 138 -23.79 5.95 4.18
C VAL A 138 -24.47 5.32 5.40
N LEU A 139 -24.26 5.85 6.61
CA LEU A 139 -24.94 5.35 7.82
C LEU A 139 -26.47 5.49 7.74
N LYS A 140 -26.99 6.56 7.09
CA LYS A 140 -28.42 6.66 6.77
C LYS A 140 -28.87 5.56 5.80
N SER A 141 -28.01 5.14 4.87
CA SER A 141 -28.30 3.99 4.00
C SER A 141 -28.33 2.68 4.79
N VAL A 142 -27.40 2.48 5.74
CA VAL A 142 -27.38 1.33 6.66
C VAL A 142 -28.68 1.27 7.48
N ALA A 143 -29.04 2.38 8.14
CA ALA A 143 -30.26 2.44 8.95
C ALA A 143 -31.51 2.07 8.13
N ARG A 144 -31.60 2.58 6.91
CA ARG A 144 -32.71 2.25 5.98
C ARG A 144 -32.72 0.78 5.60
N SER A 145 -31.55 0.19 5.28
CA SER A 145 -31.46 -1.23 4.90
C SER A 145 -31.76 -2.17 6.07
N CYS A 146 -31.50 -1.74 7.30
CA CYS A 146 -31.81 -2.49 8.51
C CYS A 146 -33.22 -2.18 9.08
N GLY A 147 -33.96 -1.23 8.53
CA GLY A 147 -35.30 -0.85 9.00
C GLY A 147 -35.31 -0.12 10.36
N ILE A 148 -34.21 0.57 10.73
CA ILE A 148 -34.05 1.21 12.03
C ILE A 148 -34.06 2.74 11.95
N LYS A 149 -34.31 3.41 13.08
CA LYS A 149 -34.27 4.87 13.19
C LYS A 149 -32.83 5.38 13.22
N ILE A 150 -32.60 6.61 12.75
CA ILE A 150 -31.30 7.28 12.84
C ILE A 150 -31.45 8.75 13.18
N GLN A 151 -30.71 9.19 14.18
CA GLN A 151 -30.51 10.59 14.52
C GLN A 151 -29.06 10.97 14.26
N THR A 152 -28.80 12.20 13.82
CA THR A 152 -27.43 12.65 13.48
C THR A 152 -27.14 14.00 14.10
N GLN A 153 -25.96 14.11 14.72
CA GLN A 153 -25.45 15.35 15.31
C GLN A 153 -24.06 15.64 14.75
N SER A 154 -23.80 16.90 14.41
CA SER A 154 -22.50 17.31 13.88
C SER A 154 -21.52 17.57 15.02
N VAL A 155 -20.34 16.97 14.95
CA VAL A 155 -19.23 17.20 15.87
C VAL A 155 -18.08 17.83 15.10
N LYS A 156 -17.45 18.87 15.68
CA LYS A 156 -16.21 19.43 15.12
C LYS A 156 -15.06 18.47 15.44
N ASN A 157 -14.52 17.85 14.43
CA ASN A 157 -13.26 17.13 14.58
C ASN A 157 -12.12 18.16 14.52
N ASN A 158 -11.35 18.22 15.59
CA ASN A 158 -10.04 18.89 15.58
C ASN A 158 -8.98 18.07 14.84
N SER A 159 -9.41 17.25 13.88
CA SER A 159 -8.48 16.51 13.06
C SER A 159 -7.46 17.50 12.54
N LEU A 160 -6.22 17.32 12.94
CA LEU A 160 -5.04 17.78 12.24
C LEU A 160 -5.39 17.66 10.75
N LYS A 161 -5.47 18.80 10.08
CA LYS A 161 -5.68 18.85 8.66
C LYS A 161 -4.55 17.99 8.11
N VAL A 162 -4.86 16.71 7.86
CA VAL A 162 -3.99 15.92 6.99
C VAL A 162 -3.80 16.84 5.82
N ALA A 163 -2.62 17.39 5.71
CA ALA A 163 -2.25 18.28 4.63
C ALA A 163 -2.26 17.44 3.38
N SER A 164 -3.46 17.12 2.92
CA SER A 164 -3.71 16.78 1.56
C SER A 164 -3.05 17.91 0.78
N ARG A 165 -1.92 17.64 0.17
CA ARG A 165 -1.17 18.55 -0.73
C ARG A 165 -2.01 19.02 -1.92
N SER A 166 -3.32 19.00 -1.83
CA SER A 166 -4.26 19.57 -2.78
C SER A 166 -5.14 20.63 -2.14
N LYS A 167 -4.55 21.68 -1.58
CA LYS A 167 -5.23 22.96 -1.49
C LYS A 167 -5.24 23.66 -2.85
N VAL A 168 -5.69 22.99 -3.89
CA VAL A 168 -6.32 23.66 -5.03
C VAL A 168 -7.81 23.47 -4.81
N LYS A 169 -8.34 24.33 -3.96
CA LYS A 169 -9.77 24.49 -3.79
C LYS A 169 -10.37 24.97 -5.10
N ASN A 170 -11.44 24.29 -5.49
CA ASN A 170 -12.55 24.74 -6.31
C ASN A 170 -12.24 25.12 -7.76
N LEU A 171 -12.64 24.25 -8.69
CA LEU A 171 -12.98 24.55 -10.09
C LEU A 171 -12.01 25.43 -10.89
N SER A 172 -10.74 25.53 -10.53
CA SER A 172 -9.72 25.61 -11.55
C SER A 172 -9.89 24.30 -12.31
N PRO A 173 -10.19 24.37 -13.59
CA PRO A 173 -10.76 23.20 -14.22
C PRO A 173 -9.71 22.10 -14.10
N ARG A 174 -10.12 20.94 -13.63
CA ARG A 174 -9.31 19.71 -13.63
C ARG A 174 -8.63 19.46 -14.97
N LEU A 175 -9.13 20.11 -16.00
CA LEU A 175 -8.55 20.21 -17.33
C LEU A 175 -7.24 21.02 -17.33
N ILE A 176 -7.17 22.15 -16.62
CA ILE A 176 -5.91 22.95 -16.51
C ILE A 176 -4.86 22.11 -15.78
N LEU A 177 -5.24 21.42 -14.71
CA LEU A 177 -4.32 20.51 -14.00
C LEU A 177 -3.82 19.38 -14.90
N ALA A 178 -4.67 18.85 -15.78
CA ALA A 178 -4.27 17.86 -16.76
C ALA A 178 -3.30 18.43 -17.79
N VAL A 179 -3.55 19.64 -18.30
CA VAL A 179 -2.63 20.32 -19.22
C VAL A 179 -1.28 20.60 -18.55
N LEU A 180 -1.30 21.13 -17.32
CA LEU A 180 -0.07 21.38 -16.55
C LEU A 180 0.69 20.07 -16.28
N ALA A 181 -0.01 18.98 -16.00
CA ALA A 181 0.58 17.66 -15.86
C ALA A 181 1.26 17.21 -17.16
N LEU A 182 0.60 17.37 -18.31
CA LEU A 182 1.18 17.02 -19.60
C LEU A 182 2.43 17.87 -19.89
N MET A 183 2.38 19.17 -19.64
CA MET A 183 3.55 20.06 -19.79
C MET A 183 4.71 19.63 -18.88
N THR A 184 4.41 19.25 -17.64
CA THR A 184 5.42 18.73 -16.70
C THR A 184 6.02 17.44 -17.23
N GLN A 185 5.21 16.52 -17.72
CA GLN A 185 5.69 15.24 -18.30
C GLN A 185 6.49 15.47 -19.59
N MET A 186 6.15 16.47 -20.38
CA MET A 186 6.97 16.87 -21.54
C MET A 186 8.36 17.38 -21.09
N LYS A 187 8.41 18.22 -20.05
CA LYS A 187 9.69 18.68 -19.47
C LYS A 187 10.52 17.51 -18.92
N VAL A 188 9.89 16.59 -18.18
CA VAL A 188 10.54 15.39 -17.65
C VAL A 188 11.14 14.57 -18.81
N SER A 189 10.35 14.28 -19.82
CA SER A 189 10.80 13.51 -20.98
C SER A 189 11.96 14.19 -21.72
N LEU A 190 11.90 15.53 -21.92
CA LEU A 190 12.99 16.29 -22.55
C LEU A 190 14.29 16.24 -21.73
N LEU A 191 14.19 16.37 -20.40
CA LEU A 191 15.35 16.34 -19.51
C LEU A 191 16.00 14.94 -19.44
N LEU A 192 15.20 13.90 -19.55
CA LEU A 192 15.67 12.50 -19.52
C LEU A 192 16.11 11.97 -20.88
N ARG A 193 15.82 12.70 -21.97
CA ARG A 193 16.13 12.25 -23.33
C ARG A 193 17.63 12.09 -23.50
N SER A 194 18.08 10.85 -23.68
CA SER A 194 19.43 10.50 -24.07
C SER A 194 19.42 9.90 -25.47
N LYS A 195 20.54 9.98 -26.17
CA LYS A 195 20.75 9.18 -27.38
C LYS A 195 20.86 7.72 -26.91
N GLN A 196 19.80 6.96 -27.05
CA GLN A 196 19.87 5.54 -26.75
C GLN A 196 20.61 4.85 -27.91
N PRO A 197 21.59 4.01 -27.62
CA PRO A 197 22.17 3.18 -28.66
C PRO A 197 21.09 2.21 -29.17
N VAL A 198 20.71 2.39 -30.42
CA VAL A 198 19.90 1.40 -31.15
C VAL A 198 20.85 0.23 -31.44
N THR A 199 20.78 -0.80 -30.61
CA THR A 199 21.55 -2.03 -30.91
C THR A 199 20.58 -3.17 -31.15
N ASN A 200 20.82 -3.91 -32.21
CA ASN A 200 19.97 -5.01 -32.68
C ASN A 200 19.94 -6.26 -31.76
N ASN A 201 20.73 -6.27 -30.70
CA ASN A 201 20.79 -7.38 -29.75
C ASN A 201 20.08 -7.02 -28.44
N ALA A 202 18.75 -6.91 -28.46
CA ALA A 202 17.99 -6.85 -27.22
C ALA A 202 17.95 -8.23 -26.58
N GLY A 203 18.26 -8.31 -25.29
CA GLY A 203 18.14 -9.54 -24.51
C GLY A 203 16.71 -10.09 -24.54
N GLN A 204 16.57 -11.37 -24.22
CA GLN A 204 15.26 -12.04 -24.17
C GLN A 204 14.59 -11.98 -22.80
N VAL A 205 15.21 -11.31 -21.83
CA VAL A 205 14.71 -11.16 -20.46
C VAL A 205 14.52 -9.68 -20.15
N SER A 206 13.34 -9.32 -19.69
CA SER A 206 13.01 -7.93 -19.33
C SER A 206 12.64 -7.80 -17.87
N PHE A 207 13.10 -6.71 -17.23
CA PHE A 207 12.75 -6.32 -15.88
C PHE A 207 12.05 -4.97 -15.90
N PHE A 208 10.94 -4.85 -15.15
CA PHE A 208 10.18 -3.61 -14.99
C PHE A 208 10.12 -3.27 -13.51
N ASP A 209 10.73 -2.14 -13.13
CA ASP A 209 10.83 -1.70 -11.76
C ASP A 209 10.72 -0.17 -11.63
N TYR A 210 11.26 0.36 -10.54
CA TYR A 210 11.23 1.78 -10.24
C TYR A 210 12.63 2.37 -10.30
N TRP A 211 12.76 3.54 -10.93
CA TRP A 211 13.93 4.40 -10.79
C TRP A 211 13.91 5.01 -9.40
N TYR A 212 14.58 4.34 -8.47
CA TYR A 212 14.61 4.75 -7.08
C TYR A 212 15.95 5.41 -6.73
N ARG A 213 16.08 5.97 -5.51
CA ARG A 213 17.33 6.55 -5.04
C ARG A 213 18.42 5.48 -4.99
N PHE A 214 19.46 5.68 -5.78
CA PHE A 214 20.63 4.83 -5.73
C PHE A 214 21.52 5.22 -4.55
N SER A 215 22.20 4.24 -3.95
CA SER A 215 23.18 4.48 -2.89
C SER A 215 24.37 5.29 -3.41
N ASP A 216 25.11 5.90 -2.48
CA ASP A 216 26.32 6.64 -2.82
C ASP A 216 27.37 5.73 -3.50
N SER A 217 27.38 4.42 -3.18
CA SER A 217 28.23 3.44 -3.85
C SER A 217 27.92 3.30 -5.33
N VAL A 218 26.64 3.19 -5.72
CA VAL A 218 26.21 3.13 -7.12
C VAL A 218 26.58 4.41 -7.87
N THR A 219 26.39 5.55 -7.21
CA THR A 219 26.73 6.85 -7.80
C THR A 219 28.23 6.99 -8.05
N LYS A 220 29.07 6.38 -7.18
CA LYS A 220 30.55 6.40 -7.31
C LYS A 220 31.06 5.36 -8.31
N SER A 221 30.55 4.12 -8.23
CA SER A 221 30.98 3.01 -9.12
C SER A 221 30.49 3.17 -10.55
N ARG A 222 29.37 3.88 -10.74
CA ARG A 222 28.63 3.98 -12.02
C ARG A 222 28.13 2.63 -12.55
N GLU A 223 28.14 1.61 -11.73
CA GLU A 223 27.59 0.29 -12.03
C GLU A 223 26.18 0.16 -11.46
N PHE A 224 25.29 -0.47 -12.21
CA PHE A 224 23.92 -0.68 -11.76
C PHE A 224 23.84 -1.69 -10.63
N SER A 225 23.21 -1.32 -9.55
CA SER A 225 22.71 -2.24 -8.53
C SER A 225 21.31 -1.81 -8.08
N SER A 226 20.52 -2.74 -7.59
CA SER A 226 19.15 -2.49 -7.17
C SER A 226 18.90 -3.11 -5.80
N GLN A 227 18.25 -2.36 -4.91
CA GLN A 227 17.81 -2.92 -3.64
C GLN A 227 16.71 -3.98 -3.80
N TYR A 228 15.92 -3.90 -4.87
CA TYR A 228 14.85 -4.88 -5.15
C TYR A 228 15.38 -6.18 -5.74
N TRP A 229 16.37 -6.08 -6.63
CA TRP A 229 16.95 -7.23 -7.34
C TRP A 229 18.29 -7.69 -6.74
N SER A 230 18.86 -6.89 -5.82
CA SER A 230 20.00 -7.24 -4.98
C SER A 230 21.08 -8.06 -5.72
N LYS A 231 21.47 -9.20 -5.17
CA LYS A 231 22.46 -10.12 -5.72
C LYS A 231 22.13 -10.62 -7.13
N LEU A 232 20.86 -10.74 -7.49
CA LEU A 232 20.45 -11.20 -8.82
C LEU A 232 21.05 -10.34 -9.95
N VAL A 233 21.21 -9.01 -9.74
CA VAL A 233 21.87 -8.13 -10.73
C VAL A 233 23.30 -8.59 -11.03
N SER A 234 24.05 -8.99 -10.03
CA SER A 234 25.43 -9.50 -10.21
C SER A 234 25.47 -10.86 -10.88
N ASP A 235 24.51 -11.74 -10.54
CA ASP A 235 24.41 -13.07 -11.15
C ASP A 235 24.02 -12.99 -12.64
N LEU A 236 23.33 -11.92 -13.04
CA LEU A 236 22.97 -11.62 -14.44
C LEU A 236 24.05 -10.86 -15.22
N ALA A 237 25.23 -10.59 -14.67
CA ALA A 237 26.25 -9.73 -15.27
C ALA A 237 26.70 -10.15 -16.68
N SER A 238 26.54 -11.42 -17.05
CA SER A 238 26.84 -11.98 -18.39
C SER A 238 25.58 -12.31 -19.21
N THR A 239 24.38 -11.99 -18.70
CA THR A 239 23.12 -12.29 -19.35
C THR A 239 22.54 -11.03 -20.00
N GLN A 240 22.14 -11.11 -21.27
CA GLN A 240 21.52 -9.99 -21.95
C GLN A 240 20.13 -9.71 -21.40
N THR A 241 19.95 -8.55 -20.76
CA THR A 241 18.71 -8.13 -20.09
C THR A 241 18.29 -6.72 -20.46
N ASN A 242 16.99 -6.47 -20.42
CA ASN A 242 16.41 -5.14 -20.62
C ASN A 242 15.78 -4.65 -19.30
N TRP A 243 16.19 -3.49 -18.85
CA TRP A 243 15.72 -2.87 -17.60
C TRP A 243 14.86 -1.64 -17.93
N HIS A 244 13.61 -1.67 -17.50
CA HIS A 244 12.62 -0.63 -17.76
C HIS A 244 12.19 0.00 -16.43
N HIS A 245 12.60 1.23 -16.19
CA HIS A 245 12.38 1.91 -14.92
C HIS A 245 11.25 2.93 -14.99
N ASN A 246 10.30 2.86 -14.05
CA ASN A 246 9.29 3.89 -13.85
C ASN A 246 9.81 4.94 -12.85
N LEU A 247 9.60 6.21 -13.11
CA LEU A 247 9.85 7.25 -12.11
C LEU A 247 8.79 7.21 -11.00
N VAL A 248 9.22 7.26 -9.73
CA VAL A 248 8.32 7.09 -8.58
C VAL A 248 7.73 8.42 -8.10
N ASP A 249 8.51 9.50 -8.11
CA ASP A 249 8.16 10.76 -7.45
C ASP A 249 8.25 11.99 -8.35
N GLN A 250 7.87 13.16 -7.80
CA GLN A 250 8.17 14.44 -8.40
C GLN A 250 9.65 14.75 -8.23
N HIS A 251 10.37 14.77 -9.33
CA HIS A 251 11.81 15.06 -9.36
C HIS A 251 12.09 16.51 -9.67
N THR A 252 13.10 17.05 -8.99
CA THR A 252 13.68 18.34 -9.32
C THR A 252 14.44 18.26 -10.66
N ARG A 253 14.71 19.41 -11.25
CA ARG A 253 15.49 19.48 -12.51
C ARG A 253 16.91 18.90 -12.35
N SER A 254 17.53 19.07 -11.18
CA SER A 254 18.85 18.50 -10.87
C SER A 254 18.81 16.98 -10.79
N GLU A 255 17.83 16.42 -10.11
CA GLU A 255 17.64 14.96 -9.99
C GLU A 255 17.39 14.30 -11.35
N LEU A 256 16.59 14.91 -12.23
CA LEU A 256 16.38 14.40 -13.59
C LEU A 256 17.65 14.44 -14.44
N LYS A 257 18.48 15.46 -14.29
CA LYS A 257 19.80 15.51 -14.97
C LYS A 257 20.75 14.45 -14.45
N SER A 258 20.79 14.23 -13.13
CA SER A 258 21.57 13.16 -12.50
C SER A 258 21.07 11.78 -12.93
N ALA A 259 19.75 11.56 -12.98
CA ALA A 259 19.17 10.32 -13.47
C ALA A 259 19.55 10.04 -14.93
N ARG A 260 19.55 11.08 -15.79
CA ARG A 260 20.00 10.94 -17.18
C ARG A 260 21.49 10.58 -17.28
N ALA A 261 22.34 11.18 -16.45
CA ALA A 261 23.77 10.88 -16.44
C ALA A 261 24.03 9.44 -15.98
N LEU A 262 23.41 8.99 -14.87
CA LEU A 262 23.51 7.62 -14.39
C LEU A 262 22.96 6.61 -15.40
N LEU A 263 21.84 6.91 -16.06
CA LEU A 263 21.31 6.06 -17.13
C LEU A 263 22.30 5.89 -18.28
N SER A 264 23.00 6.97 -18.65
CA SER A 264 24.07 6.94 -19.65
C SER A 264 25.24 6.08 -19.17
N ASP A 265 25.63 6.23 -17.91
CA ASP A 265 26.72 5.46 -17.32
C ASP A 265 26.39 3.95 -17.28
N PHE A 266 25.19 3.57 -16.86
CA PHE A 266 24.74 2.16 -16.86
C PHE A 266 24.75 1.51 -18.26
N ASN A 267 24.48 2.30 -19.29
CA ASN A 267 24.48 1.83 -20.68
C ASN A 267 25.85 1.88 -21.38
N SER A 268 26.86 2.57 -20.82
CA SER A 268 28.14 2.84 -21.50
C SER A 268 29.39 2.50 -20.69
N HIS A 269 29.26 2.21 -19.39
CA HIS A 269 30.38 1.95 -18.51
C HIS A 269 30.20 0.67 -17.70
N GLY A 270 31.32 0.12 -17.22
CA GLY A 270 31.34 -1.06 -16.35
C GLY A 270 31.28 -2.41 -17.07
N LYS A 271 31.39 -3.49 -16.28
CA LYS A 271 31.40 -4.87 -16.79
C LYS A 271 30.08 -5.30 -17.43
N GLN A 272 28.98 -4.62 -17.07
CA GLN A 272 27.61 -4.95 -17.47
C GLN A 272 27.15 -4.23 -18.77
N GLN A 273 27.92 -3.27 -19.28
CA GLN A 273 27.53 -2.42 -20.41
C GLN A 273 27.10 -3.15 -21.69
N ASN A 274 27.66 -4.35 -21.91
CA ASN A 274 27.37 -5.16 -23.09
C ASN A 274 26.16 -6.08 -22.90
N PHE A 275 25.69 -6.27 -21.67
CA PHE A 275 24.67 -7.23 -21.31
C PHE A 275 23.39 -6.57 -20.78
N HIS A 276 23.50 -5.48 -20.01
CA HIS A 276 22.34 -4.80 -19.45
C HIS A 276 22.01 -3.54 -20.25
N ARG A 277 20.73 -3.36 -20.55
CA ARG A 277 20.19 -2.17 -21.20
C ARG A 277 19.16 -1.54 -20.32
N HIS A 278 19.36 -0.27 -20.03
CA HIS A 278 18.53 0.49 -19.15
C HIS A 278 17.78 1.59 -19.89
N GLN A 279 16.46 1.72 -19.63
CA GLN A 279 15.68 2.86 -20.08
C GLN A 279 14.72 3.32 -18.98
N ILE A 280 14.50 4.63 -18.92
CA ILE A 280 13.45 5.22 -18.09
C ILE A 280 12.21 5.37 -18.97
N ILE A 281 11.10 4.74 -18.56
CA ILE A 281 9.83 4.72 -19.30
C ILE A 281 9.32 6.15 -19.54
N ASP A 282 9.51 7.03 -18.54
CA ASP A 282 9.07 8.42 -18.57
C ASP A 282 9.83 9.29 -19.57
N ALA A 283 10.99 8.86 -20.06
CA ALA A 283 11.72 9.51 -21.14
C ALA A 283 11.03 9.34 -22.50
N LYS A 284 10.19 8.31 -22.66
CA LYS A 284 9.53 8.01 -23.94
C LYS A 284 8.34 8.95 -24.17
N LEU A 285 8.49 9.87 -25.10
CA LEU A 285 7.42 10.78 -25.54
C LEU A 285 7.63 11.20 -26.99
N ASN A 286 6.58 11.10 -27.78
CA ASN A 286 6.49 11.61 -29.14
C ASN A 286 5.08 12.14 -29.43
N LEU A 287 4.87 12.73 -30.60
CA LEU A 287 3.59 13.32 -30.97
C LEU A 287 2.45 12.30 -30.94
N THR A 288 2.69 11.09 -31.42
CA THR A 288 1.67 10.01 -31.42
C THR A 288 1.24 9.65 -30.00
N ILE A 289 2.19 9.53 -29.06
CA ILE A 289 1.89 9.28 -27.65
C ILE A 289 1.05 10.41 -27.08
N VAL A 290 1.40 11.67 -27.33
CA VAL A 290 0.66 12.84 -26.84
C VAL A 290 -0.77 12.84 -27.38
N LEU A 291 -0.96 12.72 -28.69
CA LEU A 291 -2.29 12.73 -29.32
C LEU A 291 -3.16 11.57 -28.85
N SER A 292 -2.60 10.35 -28.78
CA SER A 292 -3.33 9.18 -28.26
C SER A 292 -3.69 9.33 -26.79
N THR A 293 -2.81 9.95 -25.99
CA THR A 293 -3.08 10.24 -24.57
C THR A 293 -4.23 11.22 -24.42
N LEU A 294 -4.24 12.29 -25.20
CA LEU A 294 -5.33 13.28 -25.17
C LEU A 294 -6.66 12.67 -25.63
N ALA A 295 -6.65 11.82 -26.67
CA ALA A 295 -7.84 11.13 -27.13
C ALA A 295 -8.41 10.20 -26.06
N ASN A 296 -7.57 9.38 -25.43
CA ASN A 296 -7.98 8.50 -24.31
C ASN A 296 -8.47 9.32 -23.12
N TYR A 297 -7.76 10.39 -22.75
CA TYR A 297 -8.15 11.27 -21.65
C TYR A 297 -9.53 11.91 -21.89
N VAL A 298 -9.78 12.48 -23.07
CA VAL A 298 -11.08 13.08 -23.40
C VAL A 298 -12.19 12.04 -23.31
N LYS A 299 -11.94 10.82 -23.79
CA LYS A 299 -12.92 9.72 -23.72
C LYS A 299 -13.27 9.35 -22.28
N VAL A 300 -12.26 9.20 -21.40
CA VAL A 300 -12.47 8.91 -19.98
C VAL A 300 -13.14 10.07 -19.27
N PHE A 301 -12.63 11.30 -19.50
CA PHE A 301 -13.15 12.52 -18.89
C PHE A 301 -14.62 12.77 -19.25
N SER A 302 -15.02 12.60 -20.52
CA SER A 302 -16.40 12.79 -20.96
C SER A 302 -17.37 11.84 -20.25
N LYS A 303 -16.99 10.58 -20.06
CA LYS A 303 -17.79 9.59 -19.32
C LYS A 303 -17.93 9.94 -17.84
N SER A 304 -16.99 10.66 -17.26
CA SER A 304 -17.03 11.07 -15.85
C SER A 304 -18.19 12.00 -15.49
N PHE A 305 -18.79 12.70 -16.48
CA PHE A 305 -19.98 13.52 -16.26
C PHE A 305 -21.24 12.66 -16.03
N LEU A 306 -21.19 11.40 -16.40
CA LEU A 306 -22.26 10.44 -16.14
C LEU A 306 -22.16 9.81 -14.73
N ALA A 307 -21.63 10.54 -13.76
CA ALA A 307 -21.37 10.04 -12.39
C ALA A 307 -22.60 9.38 -11.74
N ALA A 308 -23.81 9.86 -12.03
CA ALA A 308 -25.05 9.26 -11.53
C ALA A 308 -25.27 7.82 -12.00
N LYS A 309 -24.74 7.45 -13.18
CA LYS A 309 -24.87 6.09 -13.75
C LYS A 309 -23.98 5.06 -13.05
N TYR A 310 -22.91 5.52 -12.39
CA TYR A 310 -22.04 4.64 -11.61
C TYR A 310 -22.58 4.34 -10.21
N LYS A 311 -23.40 5.24 -9.64
CA LYS A 311 -23.92 5.11 -8.28
C LYS A 311 -24.56 3.74 -7.95
N PRO A 312 -25.37 3.12 -8.83
CA PRO A 312 -25.95 1.80 -8.55
C PRO A 312 -24.90 0.70 -8.38
N ALA A 313 -23.80 0.75 -9.14
CA ALA A 313 -22.72 -0.24 -9.05
C ALA A 313 -22.07 -0.29 -7.65
N PHE A 314 -22.10 0.82 -6.90
CA PHE A 314 -21.57 0.93 -5.54
C PHE A 314 -22.58 0.54 -4.44
N THR A 315 -23.66 -0.14 -4.80
CA THR A 315 -24.57 -0.73 -3.81
C THR A 315 -24.13 -2.17 -3.55
N ASP A 316 -23.86 -2.49 -2.29
CA ASP A 316 -23.55 -3.87 -1.91
C ASP A 316 -24.82 -4.72 -2.02
N PRO A 317 -24.82 -5.80 -2.82
CA PRO A 317 -26.02 -6.60 -3.04
C PRO A 317 -26.48 -7.36 -1.79
N ASN A 318 -25.57 -7.62 -0.84
CA ASN A 318 -25.88 -8.40 0.36
C ASN A 318 -26.51 -7.54 1.47
N SER A 319 -26.02 -6.32 1.65
CA SER A 319 -26.51 -5.40 2.68
C SER A 319 -27.48 -4.34 2.16
N GLY A 320 -27.56 -4.13 0.85
CA GLY A 320 -28.33 -3.02 0.25
C GLY A 320 -27.74 -1.63 0.50
N VAL A 321 -26.59 -1.54 1.16
CA VAL A 321 -25.93 -0.28 1.50
C VAL A 321 -25.23 0.30 0.27
N ASN A 322 -25.47 1.59 0.00
CA ASN A 322 -24.82 2.28 -1.10
C ASN A 322 -23.57 3.05 -0.60
N PHE A 323 -22.40 2.63 -1.05
CA PHE A 323 -21.09 3.20 -0.66
C PHE A 323 -20.62 4.36 -1.55
N TRP A 324 -21.41 4.76 -2.54
CA TRP A 324 -21.06 5.86 -3.44
C TRP A 324 -20.65 7.16 -2.72
N PRO A 325 -21.32 7.60 -1.64
CA PRO A 325 -20.93 8.83 -0.94
C PRO A 325 -19.48 8.81 -0.44
N LEU A 326 -18.97 7.67 0.08
CA LEU A 326 -17.60 7.52 0.50
C LEU A 326 -16.63 7.48 -0.69
N LEU A 327 -16.91 6.65 -1.70
CA LEU A 327 -15.98 6.28 -2.76
C LEU A 327 -16.02 7.23 -3.98
N LYS A 328 -17.02 8.12 -4.07
CA LYS A 328 -17.21 9.06 -5.19
C LYS A 328 -15.98 9.91 -5.49
N LYS A 329 -15.28 10.39 -4.46
CA LYS A 329 -14.13 11.28 -4.63
C LYS A 329 -12.98 10.54 -5.32
N GLU A 330 -12.63 9.34 -4.86
CA GLU A 330 -11.58 8.49 -5.45
C GLU A 330 -11.95 8.09 -6.89
N TRP A 331 -13.21 7.69 -7.09
CA TRP A 331 -13.73 7.36 -8.41
C TRP A 331 -13.57 8.52 -9.40
N LEU A 332 -14.00 9.72 -9.01
CA LEU A 332 -13.91 10.91 -9.86
C LEU A 332 -12.46 11.37 -10.08
N ASN A 333 -11.57 11.18 -9.11
CA ASN A 333 -10.13 11.51 -9.27
C ASN A 333 -9.51 10.60 -10.33
N SER A 334 -9.84 9.31 -10.34
CA SER A 334 -9.37 8.38 -11.36
C SER A 334 -9.87 8.69 -12.78
N HIS A 335 -10.97 9.44 -12.92
CA HIS A 335 -11.57 9.78 -14.23
C HIS A 335 -11.32 11.23 -14.66
N ARG A 336 -10.70 12.05 -13.79
CA ARG A 336 -10.53 13.48 -14.03
C ARG A 336 -9.19 13.96 -13.51
N GLY A 337 -8.62 14.96 -14.16
CA GLY A 337 -7.42 15.66 -13.68
C GLY A 337 -6.13 14.88 -13.90
N TYR A 338 -5.19 15.09 -12.97
CA TYR A 338 -3.82 14.63 -13.06
C TYR A 338 -3.71 13.09 -13.23
N GLU A 339 -4.29 12.33 -12.32
CA GLU A 339 -4.15 10.85 -12.31
C GLU A 339 -4.69 10.21 -13.60
N CYS A 340 -5.86 10.66 -14.06
CA CYS A 340 -6.45 10.17 -15.31
C CYS A 340 -5.51 10.39 -16.49
N LEU A 341 -4.94 11.59 -16.61
CA LEU A 341 -4.01 11.92 -17.70
C LEU A 341 -2.75 11.07 -17.62
N ILE A 342 -2.14 10.96 -16.43
CA ILE A 342 -0.92 10.18 -16.22
C ILE A 342 -1.15 8.70 -16.55
N ASN A 343 -2.28 8.15 -16.15
CA ASN A 343 -2.63 6.76 -16.49
C ASN A 343 -2.79 6.58 -18.01
N CYS A 344 -3.48 7.49 -18.70
CA CYS A 344 -3.57 7.46 -20.16
C CYS A 344 -2.20 7.62 -20.83
N LEU A 345 -1.30 8.43 -20.26
CA LEU A 345 0.06 8.63 -20.76
C LEU A 345 0.91 7.37 -20.57
N ARG A 346 0.89 6.77 -19.38
CA ARG A 346 1.58 5.51 -19.07
C ARG A 346 1.10 4.39 -20.00
N PHE A 347 -0.21 4.28 -20.20
CA PHE A 347 -0.79 3.32 -21.14
C PHE A 347 -0.18 3.43 -22.54
N ASN A 348 -0.10 4.64 -23.09
CA ASN A 348 0.45 4.87 -24.45
C ASN A 348 1.99 4.74 -24.48
N ARG A 349 2.70 5.03 -23.38
CA ARG A 349 4.15 4.76 -23.26
C ARG A 349 4.44 3.27 -23.31
N PHE A 350 3.74 2.45 -22.52
CA PHE A 350 3.89 1.00 -22.55
C PHE A 350 3.55 0.42 -23.91
N LYS A 351 2.48 0.91 -24.56
CA LYS A 351 2.16 0.55 -25.95
C LYS A 351 3.35 0.79 -26.88
N SER A 352 3.94 1.98 -26.82
CA SER A 352 5.05 2.37 -27.71
C SER A 352 6.34 1.60 -27.42
N ILE A 353 6.65 1.34 -26.15
CA ILE A 353 7.86 0.60 -25.75
C ILE A 353 7.74 -0.86 -26.17
N LEU A 354 6.66 -1.54 -25.79
CA LEU A 354 6.50 -2.96 -26.05
C LEU A 354 6.28 -3.27 -27.53
N ALA A 355 5.71 -2.35 -28.30
CA ALA A 355 5.61 -2.51 -29.76
C ALA A 355 6.96 -2.55 -30.47
N THR A 356 7.98 -1.92 -29.90
CA THR A 356 9.33 -1.83 -30.50
C THR A 356 10.34 -2.76 -29.83
N LEU A 357 9.96 -3.35 -28.69
CA LEU A 357 10.80 -4.33 -28.01
C LEU A 357 10.78 -5.66 -28.79
N PRO A 358 11.93 -6.22 -29.14
CA PRO A 358 12.01 -7.56 -29.70
C PRO A 358 11.28 -8.57 -28.80
N LYS A 359 10.85 -9.71 -29.37
CA LYS A 359 10.15 -10.74 -28.60
C LYS A 359 10.97 -11.14 -27.38
N GLN A 360 10.35 -11.05 -26.23
CA GLN A 360 10.95 -11.46 -24.97
C GLN A 360 10.51 -12.87 -24.63
N ARG A 361 11.39 -13.67 -24.06
CA ARG A 361 11.08 -15.01 -23.54
C ARG A 361 10.35 -14.90 -22.21
N VAL A 362 10.82 -14.03 -21.33
CA VAL A 362 10.26 -13.81 -20.00
C VAL A 362 10.38 -12.33 -19.59
N GLY A 363 9.38 -11.85 -18.87
CA GLY A 363 9.38 -10.55 -18.24
C GLY A 363 9.10 -10.64 -16.74
N PHE A 364 9.80 -9.83 -15.96
CA PHE A 364 9.61 -9.69 -14.51
C PHE A 364 9.22 -8.27 -14.16
N TYR A 365 8.27 -8.09 -13.25
CA TYR A 365 7.94 -6.76 -12.75
C TYR A 365 7.63 -6.81 -11.25
N LEU A 366 7.93 -5.72 -10.54
CA LEU A 366 7.58 -5.59 -9.12
C LEU A 366 6.06 -5.41 -9.02
N ILE A 367 5.37 -6.40 -8.43
CA ILE A 367 3.91 -6.39 -8.36
C ILE A 367 3.43 -5.59 -7.14
N GLU A 368 2.65 -4.55 -7.41
CA GLU A 368 2.02 -3.69 -6.41
C GLU A 368 0.58 -3.29 -6.78
N ASN A 369 0.03 -3.90 -7.82
CA ASN A 369 -1.28 -3.57 -8.40
C ASN A 369 -1.42 -2.10 -8.83
N GLN A 370 -0.34 -1.54 -9.37
CA GLN A 370 -0.33 -0.15 -9.86
C GLN A 370 -1.00 -0.04 -11.24
N PRO A 371 -1.58 1.11 -11.58
CA PRO A 371 -2.22 1.29 -12.90
C PRO A 371 -1.31 0.98 -14.09
N TRP A 372 0.00 1.26 -14.01
CA TRP A 372 0.94 0.99 -15.08
C TRP A 372 1.15 -0.51 -15.35
N GLU A 373 1.02 -1.35 -14.33
CA GLU A 373 1.13 -2.80 -14.44
C GLU A 373 0.03 -3.36 -15.35
N MET A 374 -1.17 -2.79 -15.26
CA MET A 374 -2.30 -3.20 -16.12
C MET A 374 -2.02 -2.89 -17.59
N ALA A 375 -1.36 -1.78 -17.88
CA ALA A 375 -0.92 -1.43 -19.23
C ALA A 375 0.21 -2.38 -19.71
N LEU A 376 1.19 -2.68 -18.85
CA LEU A 376 2.26 -3.62 -19.11
C LEU A 376 1.68 -4.99 -19.50
N ILE A 377 0.83 -5.58 -18.67
CA ILE A 377 0.22 -6.90 -18.88
C ILE A 377 -0.57 -6.93 -20.19
N HIS A 378 -1.38 -5.89 -20.44
CA HIS A 378 -2.18 -5.80 -21.66
C HIS A 378 -1.32 -5.81 -22.93
N PHE A 379 -0.30 -4.97 -23.00
CA PHE A 379 0.54 -4.85 -24.20
C PHE A 379 1.56 -5.98 -24.31
N TRP A 380 2.03 -6.55 -23.19
CA TRP A 380 2.86 -7.75 -23.19
C TRP A 380 2.18 -8.88 -23.95
N ARG A 381 0.92 -9.16 -23.61
CA ARG A 381 0.11 -10.18 -24.29
C ARG A 381 -0.24 -9.77 -25.71
N LYS A 382 -0.64 -8.53 -25.92
CA LYS A 382 -1.01 -8.04 -27.27
C LYS A 382 0.13 -8.19 -28.26
N TYR A 383 1.35 -7.91 -27.84
CA TYR A 383 2.52 -8.07 -28.69
C TYR A 383 3.14 -9.48 -28.61
N GLN A 384 2.48 -10.42 -27.94
CA GLN A 384 2.87 -11.84 -27.88
C GLN A 384 4.31 -12.03 -27.39
N HIS A 385 4.73 -11.32 -26.36
CA HIS A 385 5.91 -11.67 -25.60
C HIS A 385 5.63 -12.96 -24.80
N GLY A 386 6.67 -13.60 -24.28
CA GLY A 386 6.57 -14.85 -23.52
C GLY A 386 5.96 -14.66 -22.13
N GLU A 387 6.40 -15.45 -21.17
CA GLU A 387 5.84 -15.45 -19.82
C GLU A 387 6.07 -14.10 -19.10
N LEU A 388 5.05 -13.59 -18.41
CA LEU A 388 5.14 -12.38 -17.57
C LEU A 388 4.91 -12.74 -16.12
N ILE A 389 5.89 -12.45 -15.26
CA ILE A 389 5.92 -12.85 -13.86
C ILE A 389 5.89 -11.60 -12.96
N GLY A 390 4.86 -11.50 -12.11
CA GLY A 390 4.81 -10.48 -11.06
C GLY A 390 5.63 -10.92 -9.85
N VAL A 391 6.55 -10.09 -9.39
CA VAL A 391 7.46 -10.43 -8.27
C VAL A 391 7.01 -9.72 -7.01
N ALA A 392 6.62 -10.50 -6.00
CA ALA A 392 6.36 -10.00 -4.66
C ALA A 392 7.69 -9.74 -3.93
N HIS A 393 8.23 -8.54 -4.12
CA HIS A 393 9.53 -8.15 -3.57
C HIS A 393 9.50 -7.90 -2.07
N SER A 394 8.32 -7.59 -1.51
CA SER A 394 8.08 -7.33 -0.09
C SER A 394 7.15 -8.40 0.49
N THR A 395 6.78 -8.26 1.77
CA THR A 395 5.79 -9.13 2.40
C THR A 395 4.39 -8.88 1.86
N ILE A 396 3.62 -9.94 1.64
CA ILE A 396 2.19 -9.84 1.36
C ILE A 396 1.44 -9.96 2.69
N ARG A 397 0.77 -8.90 3.09
CA ARG A 397 0.15 -8.75 4.41
C ARG A 397 -1.33 -9.07 4.34
N PHE A 398 -1.91 -9.47 5.46
CA PHE A 398 -3.32 -9.84 5.53
C PHE A 398 -4.28 -8.77 4.98
N TRP A 399 -4.06 -7.49 5.33
CA TRP A 399 -4.88 -6.37 4.85
C TRP A 399 -4.29 -5.62 3.65
N ASP A 400 -3.25 -6.18 3.01
CA ASP A 400 -2.76 -5.61 1.75
C ASP A 400 -3.69 -6.01 0.59
N LEU A 401 -4.79 -5.29 0.49
CA LEU A 401 -5.83 -5.56 -0.50
C LEU A 401 -5.36 -5.37 -1.96
N ARG A 402 -4.17 -4.79 -2.18
CA ARG A 402 -3.59 -4.62 -3.53
C ARG A 402 -3.44 -5.96 -4.24
N LEU A 403 -2.94 -6.96 -3.54
CA LEU A 403 -2.65 -8.29 -4.09
C LEU A 403 -3.76 -9.31 -3.83
N MET A 404 -4.78 -8.94 -3.08
CA MET A 404 -5.92 -9.80 -2.75
C MET A 404 -7.09 -9.55 -3.72
N SER A 405 -7.82 -10.59 -4.06
CA SER A 405 -9.00 -10.47 -4.92
C SER A 405 -10.05 -11.50 -4.52
N ASP A 406 -11.31 -11.22 -4.83
CA ASP A 406 -12.36 -12.26 -4.75
C ASP A 406 -11.98 -13.42 -5.69
N PRO A 407 -12.06 -14.69 -5.26
CA PRO A 407 -11.71 -15.85 -6.08
C PRO A 407 -12.42 -15.92 -7.44
N LYS A 408 -13.60 -15.32 -7.57
CA LYS A 408 -14.34 -15.21 -8.83
C LYS A 408 -13.57 -14.46 -9.93
N ARG A 409 -12.57 -13.64 -9.56
CA ARG A 409 -11.69 -12.97 -10.53
C ARG A 409 -10.74 -13.88 -11.27
N PHE A 410 -10.49 -15.06 -10.72
CA PHE A 410 -9.59 -16.05 -11.32
C PHE A 410 -10.31 -17.04 -12.24
N LEU A 411 -11.62 -16.90 -12.40
CA LEU A 411 -12.39 -17.72 -13.34
C LEU A 411 -11.96 -17.45 -14.80
N PRO A 412 -12.10 -18.42 -15.71
CA PRO A 412 -11.66 -18.31 -17.09
C PRO A 412 -12.22 -17.12 -17.87
N ASN A 413 -13.41 -16.67 -17.53
CA ASN A 413 -14.09 -15.55 -18.18
C ASN A 413 -13.72 -14.17 -17.60
N SER A 414 -12.76 -14.09 -16.68
CA SER A 414 -12.32 -12.83 -16.12
C SER A 414 -11.53 -12.02 -17.15
N THR A 415 -11.89 -10.73 -17.30
CA THR A 415 -11.16 -9.77 -18.15
C THR A 415 -10.07 -9.02 -17.41
N MET A 416 -9.83 -9.34 -16.14
CA MET A 416 -8.81 -8.69 -15.33
C MET A 416 -7.41 -8.96 -15.89
N PRO A 417 -6.62 -7.93 -16.21
CA PRO A 417 -5.21 -8.11 -16.53
C PRO A 417 -4.47 -8.69 -15.32
N ARG A 418 -3.79 -9.80 -15.49
CA ARG A 418 -2.95 -10.43 -14.46
C ARG A 418 -1.73 -11.07 -15.08
N PRO A 419 -0.61 -11.22 -14.34
CA PRO A 419 0.56 -11.93 -14.84
C PRO A 419 0.24 -13.42 -15.06
N ASP A 420 1.13 -14.13 -15.72
CA ASP A 420 1.00 -15.58 -15.89
C ASP A 420 1.34 -16.31 -14.59
N LYS A 421 2.29 -15.78 -13.82
CA LYS A 421 2.67 -16.26 -12.48
C LYS A 421 2.97 -15.12 -11.52
N ILE A 422 2.87 -15.41 -10.21
CA ILE A 422 3.42 -14.56 -9.15
C ILE A 422 4.59 -15.29 -8.50
N ALA A 423 5.76 -14.67 -8.50
CA ALA A 423 6.92 -15.12 -7.76
C ALA A 423 6.86 -14.60 -6.32
N VAL A 424 6.88 -15.53 -5.35
CA VAL A 424 6.80 -15.23 -3.93
C VAL A 424 8.11 -15.55 -3.22
N ASN A 425 8.47 -14.72 -2.29
CA ASN A 425 9.76 -14.73 -1.60
C ASN A 425 9.81 -15.62 -0.34
N GLY A 426 8.74 -16.37 -0.06
CA GLY A 426 8.70 -17.28 1.10
C GLY A 426 7.29 -17.69 1.50
N SER A 427 7.22 -18.45 2.58
CA SER A 427 5.99 -19.05 3.12
C SER A 427 4.92 -18.02 3.47
N LEU A 428 5.32 -16.89 4.07
CA LEU A 428 4.40 -15.83 4.49
C LEU A 428 3.61 -15.26 3.30
N ALA A 429 4.30 -14.92 2.22
CA ALA A 429 3.68 -14.38 1.00
C ALA A 429 2.82 -15.45 0.30
N LYS A 430 3.33 -16.69 0.23
CA LYS A 430 2.63 -17.83 -0.38
C LYS A 430 1.30 -18.13 0.30
N HIS A 431 1.31 -18.28 1.62
CA HIS A 431 0.09 -18.55 2.39
C HIS A 431 -0.91 -17.40 2.29
N SER A 432 -0.45 -16.16 2.29
CA SER A 432 -1.34 -15.00 2.12
C SER A 432 -2.09 -15.02 0.80
N LEU A 433 -1.43 -15.36 -0.31
CA LEU A 433 -2.07 -15.48 -1.63
C LEU A 433 -3.02 -16.68 -1.71
N ILE A 434 -2.61 -17.85 -1.25
CA ILE A 434 -3.45 -19.06 -1.25
C ILE A 434 -4.72 -18.82 -0.44
N ASN A 435 -4.59 -18.25 0.76
CA ASN A 435 -5.73 -17.95 1.63
C ASN A 435 -6.67 -16.86 1.04
N SER A 436 -6.19 -16.07 0.08
CA SER A 436 -7.03 -15.14 -0.68
C SER A 436 -7.68 -15.77 -1.92
N GLY A 437 -7.44 -17.06 -2.17
CA GLY A 437 -8.00 -17.80 -3.31
C GLY A 437 -7.22 -17.63 -4.61
N TYR A 438 -5.95 -17.16 -4.57
CA TYR A 438 -5.11 -17.11 -5.77
C TYR A 438 -4.77 -18.53 -6.24
N PRO A 439 -4.83 -18.82 -7.57
CA PRO A 439 -4.57 -20.14 -8.09
C PRO A 439 -3.17 -20.65 -7.75
N ILE A 440 -3.07 -21.78 -7.06
CA ILE A 440 -1.78 -22.30 -6.56
C ILE A 440 -0.81 -22.62 -7.71
N GLY A 441 -1.30 -23.05 -8.86
CA GLY A 441 -0.47 -23.32 -10.04
C GLY A 441 0.14 -22.09 -10.71
N GLU A 442 -0.30 -20.90 -10.34
CA GLU A 442 0.23 -19.62 -10.82
C GLU A 442 1.19 -18.98 -9.80
N ILE A 443 1.50 -19.65 -8.68
CA ILE A 443 2.44 -19.19 -7.66
C ILE A 443 3.74 -19.98 -7.79
N VAL A 444 4.87 -19.26 -7.86
CA VAL A 444 6.21 -19.85 -7.89
C VAL A 444 7.06 -19.31 -6.75
N ASP A 445 7.85 -20.18 -6.13
CA ASP A 445 8.75 -19.80 -5.05
C ASP A 445 10.08 -19.30 -5.63
N VAL A 446 10.58 -18.16 -5.08
CA VAL A 446 11.91 -17.60 -5.36
C VAL A 446 12.60 -17.20 -4.07
N GLU A 447 13.90 -16.94 -4.13
CA GLU A 447 14.63 -16.40 -2.98
C GLU A 447 14.26 -14.94 -2.71
N ALA A 448 14.26 -14.60 -1.43
CA ALA A 448 13.84 -13.28 -0.89
C ALA A 448 14.96 -12.25 -1.01
N LEU A 449 15.17 -11.71 -2.22
CA LEU A 449 16.30 -10.84 -2.55
C LEU A 449 16.50 -9.66 -1.58
N MET A 450 15.40 -9.04 -1.12
CA MET A 450 15.46 -7.93 -0.16
C MET A 450 15.75 -8.37 1.28
N TYR A 451 15.61 -9.66 1.60
CA TYR A 451 15.69 -10.21 2.95
C TYR A 451 16.86 -11.18 3.12
N LEU A 452 17.74 -11.34 2.13
CA LEU A 452 18.90 -12.22 2.22
C LEU A 452 19.84 -11.89 3.40
N HIS A 453 19.89 -10.61 3.79
CA HIS A 453 20.67 -10.15 4.94
C HIS A 453 20.19 -10.74 6.27
N LEU A 454 18.94 -11.18 6.37
CA LEU A 454 18.39 -11.78 7.60
C LEU A 454 18.98 -13.17 7.91
N LYS A 455 19.68 -13.80 6.96
CA LYS A 455 20.34 -15.08 7.17
C LYS A 455 21.44 -15.00 8.23
N ASP A 456 22.12 -13.86 8.29
CA ASP A 456 23.32 -13.66 9.11
C ASP A 456 23.05 -12.79 10.37
N VAL A 457 21.77 -12.53 10.69
CA VAL A 457 21.41 -11.74 11.86
C VAL A 457 21.54 -12.59 13.13
N ASN A 458 22.44 -12.19 14.01
CA ASN A 458 22.62 -12.80 15.32
C ASN A 458 21.81 -12.04 16.38
N SER A 459 21.15 -12.74 17.29
CA SER A 459 20.49 -12.12 18.43
C SER A 459 21.53 -11.55 19.40
N VAL A 460 21.43 -10.26 19.69
CA VAL A 460 22.26 -9.58 20.68
C VAL A 460 21.42 -9.30 21.93
N ARG A 461 22.02 -9.44 23.10
CA ARG A 461 21.38 -9.07 24.38
C ARG A 461 22.08 -7.85 24.95
N PRO A 462 21.52 -6.65 24.82
CA PRO A 462 22.06 -5.48 25.51
C PRO A 462 21.86 -5.65 27.03
N ASN A 463 22.80 -5.13 27.80
CA ASN A 463 22.74 -5.09 29.26
C ASN A 463 22.61 -3.64 29.71
N ASN A 464 21.44 -3.07 29.56
CA ASN A 464 21.19 -1.65 29.84
C ASN A 464 20.65 -1.46 31.27
N ARG A 465 21.06 -0.37 31.93
CA ARG A 465 20.53 0.00 33.27
C ARG A 465 19.14 0.59 33.19
N LYS A 466 18.80 1.27 32.08
CA LYS A 466 17.46 1.77 31.76
C LYS A 466 17.00 1.12 30.47
N THR A 467 15.70 0.88 30.36
CA THR A 467 15.12 0.34 29.11
C THR A 467 15.31 1.35 27.98
N LYS A 468 16.07 0.96 26.96
CA LYS A 468 16.32 1.76 25.77
C LYS A 468 15.40 1.32 24.62
N ILE A 469 14.56 2.24 24.16
CA ILE A 469 13.52 2.00 23.16
C ILE A 469 14.01 2.53 21.81
N LEU A 470 14.12 1.66 20.80
CA LEU A 470 14.28 2.09 19.42
C LEU A 470 12.90 2.39 18.82
N VAL A 471 12.63 3.64 18.56
CA VAL A 471 11.39 4.08 17.93
C VAL A 471 11.60 4.22 16.43
N ALA A 472 11.06 3.30 15.64
CA ALA A 472 11.09 3.38 14.18
C ALA A 472 9.76 3.96 13.67
N THR A 473 9.81 5.17 13.09
CA THR A 473 8.60 5.79 12.55
C THR A 473 8.25 5.26 11.16
N ASP A 474 7.06 5.56 10.70
CA ASP A 474 6.50 5.09 9.44
C ASP A 474 6.60 6.15 8.33
N TYR A 475 6.46 5.73 7.07
CA TYR A 475 6.31 6.65 5.94
C TYR A 475 4.92 7.32 5.91
N LEU A 476 3.91 6.72 6.56
CA LEU A 476 2.60 7.32 6.76
C LEU A 476 2.59 8.19 8.00
N LYS A 477 2.36 9.49 7.79
CA LYS A 477 2.31 10.44 8.91
C LYS A 477 1.24 10.07 9.94
N SER A 478 0.06 9.59 9.54
CA SER A 478 -1.00 9.20 10.47
C SER A 478 -0.59 8.06 11.40
N ALA A 479 0.14 7.08 10.89
CA ALA A 479 0.65 5.96 11.69
C ALA A 479 1.74 6.44 12.66
N THR A 480 2.64 7.32 12.20
CA THR A 480 3.64 7.96 13.07
C THR A 480 2.96 8.81 14.14
N ASP A 481 1.95 9.62 13.81
CA ASP A 481 1.23 10.45 14.77
C ASP A 481 0.54 9.61 15.85
N ALA A 482 -0.09 8.48 15.47
CA ALA A 482 -0.70 7.55 16.42
C ALA A 482 0.35 6.90 17.35
N GLN A 483 1.47 6.45 16.79
CA GLN A 483 2.59 5.88 17.52
C GLN A 483 3.20 6.87 18.51
N MET A 484 3.52 8.07 18.06
CA MET A 484 4.14 9.12 18.89
C MET A 484 3.20 9.63 19.96
N LYS A 485 1.89 9.68 19.71
CA LYS A 485 0.90 10.08 20.74
C LYS A 485 0.99 9.18 21.97
N LEU A 486 0.98 7.85 21.79
CA LEU A 486 1.09 6.92 22.92
C LEU A 486 2.42 7.07 23.66
N LEU A 487 3.50 7.28 22.90
CA LEU A 487 4.83 7.48 23.50
C LEU A 487 4.91 8.77 24.30
N TYR A 488 4.39 9.89 23.79
CA TYR A 488 4.34 11.18 24.52
C TYR A 488 3.55 11.07 25.81
N GLU A 489 2.37 10.46 25.76
CA GLU A 489 1.53 10.24 26.93
C GLU A 489 2.22 9.35 27.99
N LEU A 490 2.97 8.33 27.55
CA LEU A 490 3.74 7.45 28.44
C LEU A 490 4.88 8.21 29.12
N VAL A 491 5.71 8.91 28.34
CA VAL A 491 6.87 9.66 28.88
C VAL A 491 6.42 10.77 29.82
N ALA A 492 5.30 11.43 29.55
CA ALA A 492 4.73 12.42 30.43
C ALA A 492 4.29 11.84 31.81
N LYS A 493 3.82 10.57 31.81
CA LYS A 493 3.45 9.87 33.05
C LYS A 493 4.65 9.30 33.80
N GLU A 494 5.69 8.88 33.10
CA GLU A 494 6.86 8.21 33.66
C GLU A 494 8.16 8.89 33.17
N PRO A 495 8.43 10.15 33.59
CA PRO A 495 9.59 10.90 33.14
C PRO A 495 10.91 10.20 33.57
N ASN A 496 11.89 10.21 32.68
CA ASN A 496 13.23 9.64 32.90
C ASN A 496 13.31 8.10 33.10
N LYS A 497 12.23 7.37 32.90
CA LYS A 497 12.21 5.90 33.01
C LYS A 497 12.87 5.22 31.81
N PHE A 498 12.75 5.80 30.63
CA PHE A 498 13.20 5.24 29.37
C PHE A 498 14.29 6.09 28.73
N GLU A 499 15.15 5.45 27.93
CA GLU A 499 16.01 6.10 26.97
C GLU A 499 15.42 5.88 25.57
N ILE A 500 15.29 6.93 24.78
CA ILE A 500 14.62 6.89 23.49
C ILE A 500 15.61 7.15 22.38
N LEU A 501 15.78 6.16 21.50
CA LEU A 501 16.52 6.27 20.26
C LEU A 501 15.52 6.37 19.12
N LEU A 502 15.39 7.55 18.49
CA LEU A 502 14.40 7.81 17.47
C LEU A 502 15.01 7.72 16.08
N LYS A 503 14.53 6.77 15.28
CA LYS A 503 14.89 6.60 13.88
C LYS A 503 13.72 7.02 12.99
N PRO A 504 13.72 8.27 12.47
CA PRO A 504 12.68 8.72 11.57
C PRO A 504 12.74 7.97 10.25
N HIS A 505 11.57 7.75 9.65
CA HIS A 505 11.54 7.32 8.26
C HIS A 505 12.12 8.44 7.37
N TRP A 506 12.97 8.08 6.44
CA TRP A 506 13.73 9.03 5.61
C TRP A 506 12.86 10.05 4.84
N SER A 507 11.58 9.76 4.63
CA SER A 507 10.63 10.64 3.93
C SER A 507 9.89 11.62 4.85
N GLN A 508 10.11 11.53 6.18
CA GLN A 508 9.46 12.40 7.16
C GLN A 508 10.46 13.30 7.88
N SER A 509 10.06 14.55 8.10
CA SER A 509 10.70 15.46 9.04
C SER A 509 9.94 15.42 10.36
N LEU A 510 10.68 15.36 11.46
CA LEU A 510 10.16 15.38 12.83
C LEU A 510 10.64 16.68 13.50
N ASP A 511 10.20 17.82 12.97
CA ASP A 511 10.66 19.14 13.40
C ASP A 511 10.08 19.57 14.76
N ASP A 512 8.99 18.95 15.21
CA ASP A 512 8.25 19.31 16.43
C ASP A 512 8.22 18.12 17.42
N LEU A 513 9.39 17.71 17.93
CA LEU A 513 9.48 16.64 18.94
C LEU A 513 9.21 17.23 20.34
N GLU A 514 8.26 16.62 21.06
CA GLU A 514 7.88 16.98 22.43
C GLU A 514 8.57 16.12 23.51
N ILE A 515 9.56 15.27 23.11
CA ILE A 515 10.29 14.38 24.04
C ILE A 515 11.78 14.53 23.88
N ASP A 516 12.51 14.25 24.97
CA ASP A 516 13.95 14.08 24.93
C ASP A 516 14.30 12.73 24.29
N ALA A 517 14.90 12.76 23.10
CA ALA A 517 15.24 11.60 22.33
C ALA A 517 16.54 11.81 21.54
N GLU A 518 17.39 10.78 21.49
CA GLU A 518 18.50 10.76 20.56
C GLU A 518 17.99 10.48 19.15
N ILE A 519 18.12 11.44 18.23
CA ILE A 519 17.68 11.30 16.84
C ILE A 519 18.82 10.74 16.00
N VAL A 520 18.61 9.57 15.40
CA VAL A 520 19.59 8.95 14.51
C VAL A 520 19.21 9.14 13.05
N SER A 521 20.21 8.97 12.16
CA SER A 521 19.98 9.12 10.72
C SER A 521 18.97 8.09 10.19
N GLY A 522 17.90 8.57 9.57
CA GLY A 522 16.92 7.72 8.88
C GLY A 522 17.51 6.90 7.72
N LYS A 523 18.70 7.25 7.23
CA LYS A 523 19.41 6.54 6.14
C LYS A 523 20.22 5.33 6.60
N LYS A 524 20.54 5.23 7.90
CA LYS A 524 21.25 4.06 8.45
C LYS A 524 20.32 2.86 8.51
N ASP A 525 20.85 1.67 8.34
CA ASP A 525 20.10 0.43 8.48
C ASP A 525 19.59 0.26 9.91
N LEU A 526 18.37 -0.24 10.05
CA LEU A 526 17.72 -0.44 11.34
C LEU A 526 18.51 -1.42 12.20
N ALA A 527 19.01 -2.49 11.61
CA ALA A 527 19.77 -3.54 12.27
C ALA A 527 21.06 -3.03 12.97
N SER A 528 21.63 -1.91 12.49
CA SER A 528 22.82 -1.30 13.10
C SER A 528 22.61 -0.73 14.50
N PHE A 529 21.39 -0.73 15.00
CA PHE A 529 21.04 -0.23 16.33
C PHE A 529 20.58 -1.33 17.29
N PHE A 530 20.41 -2.57 16.81
CA PHE A 530 19.81 -3.64 17.62
C PHE A 530 20.67 -4.08 18.80
N ASP A 531 21.98 -3.93 18.73
CA ASP A 531 22.91 -4.20 19.81
C ASP A 531 22.89 -3.15 20.95
N GLN A 532 22.22 -2.03 20.74
CA GLN A 532 22.18 -0.88 21.65
C GLN A 532 20.83 -0.70 22.35
N VAL A 533 19.81 -1.49 22.00
CA VAL A 533 18.43 -1.26 22.44
C VAL A 533 17.80 -2.53 23.01
N ASP A 534 16.86 -2.37 23.92
CA ASP A 534 16.15 -3.47 24.58
C ASP A 534 14.87 -3.87 23.85
N VAL A 535 14.27 -2.93 23.08
CA VAL A 535 12.98 -3.12 22.41
C VAL A 535 12.86 -2.25 21.17
N LEU A 536 12.20 -2.77 20.15
CA LEU A 536 11.77 -2.02 18.98
C LEU A 536 10.29 -1.63 19.14
N TYR A 537 10.01 -0.32 19.13
CA TYR A 537 8.64 0.21 19.07
C TYR A 537 8.37 0.82 17.70
N CYS A 538 7.38 0.28 16.99
CA CYS A 538 7.08 0.67 15.61
C CYS A 538 5.56 0.68 15.33
N SER A 539 5.16 1.21 14.18
CA SER A 539 3.77 1.11 13.72
C SER A 539 3.42 -0.30 13.24
N ALA A 540 2.15 -0.66 13.22
CA ALA A 540 1.66 -1.91 12.63
C ALA A 540 1.61 -1.88 11.08
N ILE A 541 2.34 -0.96 10.45
CA ILE A 541 2.42 -0.82 8.98
C ILE A 541 3.81 -1.15 8.47
N THR A 542 4.86 -0.84 9.25
CA THR A 542 6.25 -1.00 8.82
C THR A 542 6.70 -2.48 8.76
N SER A 543 7.64 -2.78 7.87
CA SER A 543 8.33 -4.08 7.84
C SER A 543 9.45 -4.21 8.89
N ALA A 544 9.78 -3.13 9.59
CA ALA A 544 10.79 -3.13 10.67
C ALA A 544 10.52 -4.20 11.75
N VAL A 545 9.24 -4.58 11.93
CA VAL A 545 8.85 -5.68 12.82
C VAL A 545 9.55 -6.99 12.48
N ILE A 546 9.79 -7.27 11.21
CA ILE A 546 10.48 -8.50 10.76
C ILE A 546 11.95 -8.45 11.17
N ASP A 547 12.62 -7.33 10.89
CA ASP A 547 14.05 -7.16 11.22
C ASP A 547 14.27 -7.31 12.72
N GLY A 548 13.44 -6.65 13.56
CA GLY A 548 13.50 -6.77 15.01
C GLY A 548 13.22 -8.18 15.52
N ALA A 549 12.15 -8.81 15.00
CA ALA A 549 11.76 -10.15 15.41
C ALA A 549 12.82 -11.21 15.05
N CYS A 550 13.37 -11.15 13.83
CA CYS A 550 14.44 -12.05 13.38
C CYS A 550 15.76 -11.81 14.14
N ALA A 551 15.98 -10.59 14.64
CA ALA A 551 17.12 -10.28 15.52
C ALA A 551 16.89 -10.73 16.99
N GLY A 552 15.74 -11.30 17.32
CA GLY A 552 15.41 -11.72 18.69
C GLY A 552 15.17 -10.57 19.66
N ILE A 553 14.88 -9.36 19.15
CA ILE A 553 14.56 -8.19 19.95
C ILE A 553 13.06 -8.15 20.19
N PRO A 554 12.58 -7.90 21.42
CA PRO A 554 11.17 -7.65 21.69
C PRO A 554 10.62 -6.56 20.76
N VAL A 555 9.48 -6.82 20.16
CA VAL A 555 8.84 -5.85 19.25
C VAL A 555 7.46 -5.49 19.77
N ILE A 556 7.22 -4.20 19.90
CA ILE A 556 5.93 -3.62 20.24
C ILE A 556 5.41 -2.86 19.03
N GLN A 557 4.19 -3.19 18.57
CA GLN A 557 3.54 -2.52 17.44
C GLN A 557 2.37 -1.67 17.89
N CYS A 558 2.32 -0.42 17.44
CA CYS A 558 1.19 0.47 17.64
C CYS A 558 0.15 0.29 16.53
N LEU A 559 -1.10 0.02 16.89
CA LEU A 559 -2.23 0.07 15.98
C LEU A 559 -2.79 1.49 15.87
N ASP A 560 -3.16 1.87 14.65
CA ASP A 560 -3.93 3.07 14.38
C ASP A 560 -5.40 2.69 14.12
N PRO A 561 -6.39 3.22 14.88
CA PRO A 561 -7.79 2.91 14.68
C PRO A 561 -8.36 3.41 13.34
N LEU A 562 -7.60 4.24 12.60
CA LEU A 562 -7.99 4.80 11.30
C LEU A 562 -7.43 4.02 10.11
N SER A 563 -6.57 3.04 10.35
CA SER A 563 -5.97 2.20 9.32
C SER A 563 -6.23 0.71 9.60
N PHE A 564 -5.95 -0.14 8.62
CA PHE A 564 -5.91 -1.57 8.82
C PHE A 564 -4.62 -1.99 9.54
N ASN A 565 -4.67 -3.11 10.25
CA ASN A 565 -3.47 -3.77 10.77
C ASN A 565 -2.68 -4.39 9.60
N LEU A 566 -1.70 -3.66 9.10
CA LEU A 566 -0.84 -4.07 8.01
C LEU A 566 0.43 -4.77 8.50
N SER A 567 0.47 -5.23 9.74
CA SER A 567 1.62 -6.01 10.23
C SER A 567 1.83 -7.28 9.40
N PRO A 568 3.04 -7.53 8.90
CA PRO A 568 3.36 -8.80 8.27
C PRO A 568 3.34 -9.96 9.27
N LEU A 569 3.52 -9.70 10.55
CA LEU A 569 3.46 -10.67 11.65
C LEU A 569 2.16 -10.55 12.47
N ARG A 570 1.06 -10.13 11.85
CA ARG A 570 -0.27 -10.15 12.45
C ARG A 570 -0.57 -11.54 12.99
N ASN A 571 -1.09 -11.65 14.20
CA ASN A 571 -1.37 -12.89 14.91
C ASN A 571 -0.13 -13.67 15.42
N SER A 572 1.09 -13.15 15.28
CA SER A 572 2.24 -13.75 15.96
C SER A 572 2.13 -13.51 17.47
N VAL A 573 2.24 -14.56 18.26
CA VAL A 573 2.23 -14.46 19.74
C VAL A 573 3.48 -13.77 20.29
N SER A 574 4.54 -13.73 19.50
CA SER A 574 5.82 -13.10 19.87
C SER A 574 5.83 -11.58 19.65
N ILE A 575 4.80 -11.00 19.03
CA ILE A 575 4.72 -9.57 18.73
C ILE A 575 3.61 -8.95 19.58
N GLN A 576 3.99 -8.03 20.44
CA GLN A 576 3.01 -7.27 21.21
C GLN A 576 2.38 -6.18 20.36
N THR A 577 1.06 -6.12 20.39
CA THR A 577 0.29 -5.09 19.70
C THR A 577 -0.41 -4.21 20.72
N VAL A 578 -0.14 -2.90 20.68
CA VAL A 578 -0.66 -1.92 21.64
C VAL A 578 -1.60 -0.93 20.95
N ARG A 579 -2.65 -0.54 21.64
CA ARG A 579 -3.70 0.38 21.20
C ARG A 579 -3.82 1.60 22.07
N THR A 580 -3.33 1.47 23.33
CA THR A 580 -3.46 2.49 24.39
C THR A 580 -2.14 2.70 25.10
N THR A 581 -2.01 3.82 25.80
CA THR A 581 -0.83 4.15 26.60
C THR A 581 -0.63 3.14 27.74
N SER A 582 -1.71 2.62 28.33
CA SER A 582 -1.62 1.58 29.36
C SER A 582 -1.05 0.28 28.79
N GLU A 583 -1.56 -0.18 27.62
CA GLU A 583 -1.03 -1.37 26.96
C GLU A 583 0.46 -1.21 26.58
N LEU A 584 0.89 0.01 26.19
CA LEU A 584 2.30 0.30 25.91
C LEU A 584 3.16 0.21 27.19
N ALA A 585 2.68 0.75 28.30
CA ALA A 585 3.36 0.66 29.60
C ALA A 585 3.52 -0.79 30.07
N ASP A 586 2.44 -1.57 29.98
CA ASP A 586 2.44 -2.99 30.34
C ASP A 586 3.38 -3.80 29.44
N ALA A 587 3.39 -3.52 28.13
CA ALA A 587 4.27 -4.16 27.17
C ALA A 587 5.75 -3.90 27.47
N LEU A 588 6.10 -2.66 27.79
CA LEU A 588 7.47 -2.27 28.16
C LEU A 588 7.94 -2.85 29.51
N THR A 589 7.01 -3.18 30.39
CA THR A 589 7.33 -3.84 31.67
C THR A 589 7.60 -5.33 31.51
N ASN A 590 7.01 -5.98 30.50
CA ASN A 590 7.03 -7.43 30.31
C ASN A 590 7.87 -7.89 29.12
N LEU A 591 8.95 -7.19 28.77
CA LEU A 591 9.74 -7.45 27.56
C LEU A 591 10.30 -8.87 27.47
N GLU A 592 10.77 -9.45 28.57
CA GLU A 592 11.39 -10.79 28.55
C GLU A 592 10.39 -11.92 28.22
N VAL A 593 9.12 -11.74 28.55
CA VAL A 593 8.06 -12.71 28.24
C VAL A 593 7.77 -12.78 26.73
N HIS A 594 8.09 -11.73 26.00
CA HIS A 594 7.75 -11.55 24.60
C HIS A 594 8.96 -11.48 23.66
N ARG A 595 10.06 -12.13 24.03
CA ARG A 595 11.18 -12.27 23.10
C ARG A 595 10.78 -13.16 21.92
N PRO A 596 10.90 -12.68 20.69
CA PRO A 596 10.57 -13.50 19.54
C PRO A 596 11.64 -14.59 19.33
N GLU A 597 11.20 -15.82 19.09
CA GLU A 597 12.03 -16.93 18.64
C GLU A 597 11.81 -17.20 17.13
N LEU A 598 11.58 -16.13 16.39
CA LEU A 598 11.21 -16.23 14.97
C LEU A 598 12.45 -16.42 14.11
N ARG A 599 12.50 -17.49 13.36
CA ARG A 599 13.56 -17.74 12.41
C ARG A 599 13.21 -17.15 11.05
N ALA A 600 14.15 -16.42 10.47
CA ALA A 600 13.94 -15.75 9.18
C ALA A 600 13.68 -16.76 8.03
N ASP A 601 14.25 -17.97 8.10
CA ASP A 601 14.05 -19.04 7.10
C ASP A 601 12.67 -19.71 7.17
N GLU A 602 11.92 -19.51 8.26
CA GLU A 602 10.50 -19.90 8.35
C GLU A 602 9.58 -18.96 7.54
N LEU A 603 10.01 -17.72 7.35
CA LEU A 603 9.25 -16.69 6.65
C LEU A 603 9.66 -16.58 5.18
N PHE A 604 10.97 -16.67 4.91
CA PHE A 604 11.58 -16.32 3.64
C PHE A 604 12.48 -17.44 3.10
N ASN A 605 12.58 -17.52 1.79
CA ASN A 605 13.56 -18.37 1.13
C ASN A 605 14.90 -17.62 1.07
N LEU A 606 15.88 -18.01 1.91
CA LEU A 606 17.14 -17.28 2.11
C LEU A 606 18.38 -17.98 1.51
N ASP A 607 18.19 -18.77 0.44
CA ASP A 607 19.32 -19.40 -0.26
C ASP A 607 20.12 -18.36 -1.06
N SER A 608 21.34 -18.10 -0.62
CA SER A 608 22.22 -17.13 -1.27
C SER A 608 22.75 -17.58 -2.64
N THR A 609 22.55 -18.85 -3.04
CA THR A 609 22.90 -19.31 -4.38
C THR A 609 21.90 -18.90 -5.44
N LEU A 610 20.70 -18.44 -5.05
CA LEU A 610 19.60 -18.02 -5.90
C LEU A 610 19.15 -19.10 -6.91
N SER A 611 19.19 -20.38 -6.51
CA SER A 611 18.93 -21.52 -7.39
C SER A 611 17.53 -21.49 -8.04
N ARG A 612 16.52 -20.99 -7.33
CA ARG A 612 15.15 -20.86 -7.86
C ARG A 612 15.06 -19.74 -8.89
N TRP A 613 15.74 -18.59 -8.65
CA TRP A 613 15.85 -17.51 -9.63
C TRP A 613 16.57 -17.98 -10.90
N HIS A 614 17.69 -18.68 -10.76
CA HIS A 614 18.42 -19.21 -11.91
C HIS A 614 17.55 -20.16 -12.74
N THR A 615 16.81 -21.05 -12.10
CA THR A 615 15.86 -21.95 -12.78
C THR A 615 14.76 -21.16 -13.49
N LEU A 616 14.18 -20.15 -12.84
CA LEU A 616 13.08 -19.36 -13.40
C LEU A 616 13.53 -18.50 -14.59
N ILE A 617 14.73 -17.97 -14.55
CA ILE A 617 15.33 -17.18 -15.64
C ILE A 617 15.98 -18.09 -16.70
N GLN A 618 16.24 -19.36 -16.41
CA GLN A 618 16.94 -20.33 -17.27
C GLN A 618 18.37 -19.86 -17.60
N ILE A 619 19.17 -19.58 -16.57
CA ILE A 619 20.61 -19.25 -16.62
C ILE A 619 21.42 -20.32 -15.92
#